data_7f6157e7f7f5aa6e02b79e16bae282d1
#
_entry.id   7f6157e7f7f5aa6e02b79e16bae282d1
#
_cell.length_a   1.000
_cell.length_b   1.000
_cell.length_c   1.000
_cell.angle_alpha   90.00
_cell.angle_beta   90.00
_cell.angle_gamma   90.00
#
_symmetry.space_group_name_H-M   'P 1'
#
loop_
_entity.id
_entity.type
_entity.pdbx_description
1 polymer ?
#
loop_
_entity_poly.entity_id
_entity_poly.type
_entity_poly.pdbx_seq_one_letter_code
_entity_poly.pdbx_strand_id
1 'polypeptide(L)'
;MKRLFTYALIALLLTAGGALFAADSGKPVVVGSKIDTEGSLLGKMIVKLLAAKGIPVVDKVGFGTTDVVRKAIVAGELDLYPEYTGNGGFFFDGTDPNVWKDEKKGYDTVKKLDMDKNGLVWLTPAPANNTWAIAVRKDVAGKEKLVSLSDMARFANSGGKLKLAGSEEFITRPDALPAFQKAYGFTLKNNQLLSLSGGNTALTEAAAARGTDGVNFAMAYGTDGSLFTLGLVVLKDTLGVQPIYEPTAIVRKDTLARYPAIDAVLKPVFLSLDLTTLQSLNARIAVNGESADAVASDYLAKKGFLK
;
A
#
# COMPACT_ATOMS: atom_id res chain seq x y z
N MET A 1 -24.48 9.97 91.51
CA MET A 1 -23.29 10.54 90.92
C MET A 1 -22.55 9.39 90.19
N LYS A 2 -22.75 9.16 88.93
CA LYS A 2 -21.92 8.33 88.04
C LYS A 2 -22.12 8.81 86.63
N ARG A 3 -21.14 9.44 86.02
CA ARG A 3 -21.15 9.89 84.66
C ARG A 3 -20.81 8.73 83.73
N LEU A 4 -21.72 8.36 82.83
CA LEU A 4 -21.43 7.47 81.71
C LEU A 4 -20.89 8.29 80.55
N PHE A 5 -19.66 7.98 80.12
CA PHE A 5 -19.07 8.47 78.87
C PHE A 5 -19.49 7.50 77.74
N THR A 6 -20.22 8.00 76.78
CA THR A 6 -20.58 7.27 75.57
C THR A 6 -19.56 7.63 74.48
N TYR A 7 -18.72 6.67 74.09
CA TYR A 7 -17.82 6.82 72.91
C TYR A 7 -18.60 6.56 71.64
N ALA A 8 -18.78 7.57 70.82
CA ALA A 8 -19.26 7.44 69.47
C ALA A 8 -18.13 7.04 68.54
N LEU A 9 -18.18 5.82 68.04
CA LEU A 9 -17.25 5.29 67.01
C LEU A 9 -17.66 5.78 65.66
N ILE A 10 -16.95 6.78 65.07
CA ILE A 10 -17.17 7.23 63.68
C ILE A 10 -16.40 6.28 62.76
N ALA A 11 -17.12 5.38 62.08
CA ALA A 11 -16.61 4.55 61.00
C ALA A 11 -16.48 5.39 59.74
N LEU A 12 -15.23 5.75 59.40
CA LEU A 12 -14.90 6.44 58.14
C LEU A 12 -14.91 5.42 57.01
N LEU A 13 -15.99 5.32 56.24
CA LEU A 13 -16.09 4.56 54.99
C LEU A 13 -15.24 5.26 53.91
N LEU A 14 -14.02 4.80 53.73
CA LEU A 14 -13.21 5.11 52.54
C LEU A 14 -13.87 4.42 51.29
N THR A 15 -14.76 5.11 50.61
CA THR A 15 -15.15 4.73 49.26
C THR A 15 -13.99 5.03 48.34
N ALA A 16 -13.22 3.98 47.99
CA ALA A 16 -12.28 4.02 46.88
C ALA A 16 -13.11 4.22 45.58
N GLY A 17 -13.31 5.48 45.23
CA GLY A 17 -13.85 5.86 43.94
C GLY A 17 -12.82 5.47 42.89
N GLY A 18 -12.97 4.26 42.32
CA GLY A 18 -12.33 3.92 41.08
C GLY A 18 -12.81 4.89 40.02
N ALA A 19 -11.99 5.87 39.67
CA ALA A 19 -12.21 6.67 38.48
C ALA A 19 -12.17 5.69 37.29
N LEU A 20 -13.35 5.25 36.87
CA LEU A 20 -13.54 4.77 35.50
C LEU A 20 -13.13 5.97 34.64
N PHE A 21 -11.91 5.93 34.11
CA PHE A 21 -11.58 6.72 32.95
C PHE A 21 -12.53 6.23 31.85
N ALA A 22 -13.67 6.90 31.69
CA ALA A 22 -14.42 6.85 30.45
C ALA A 22 -13.38 7.21 29.39
N ALA A 23 -12.98 6.24 28.56
CA ALA A 23 -12.18 6.52 27.39
C ALA A 23 -12.97 7.58 26.63
N ASP A 24 -12.42 8.79 26.58
CA ASP A 24 -12.93 9.85 25.73
C ASP A 24 -13.08 9.18 24.36
N SER A 25 -14.33 8.98 23.90
CA SER A 25 -14.62 8.43 22.58
C SER A 25 -14.22 9.50 21.57
N GLY A 26 -12.92 9.73 21.48
CA GLY A 26 -12.31 10.77 20.67
C GLY A 26 -12.76 10.65 19.22
N LYS A 27 -12.62 11.72 18.47
CA LYS A 27 -12.93 11.78 17.03
C LYS A 27 -12.41 10.50 16.33
N PRO A 28 -13.25 9.74 15.61
CA PRO A 28 -12.82 8.51 14.97
C PRO A 28 -11.71 8.75 13.97
N VAL A 29 -10.85 7.73 13.80
CA VAL A 29 -9.77 7.72 12.79
C VAL A 29 -10.36 7.35 11.44
N VAL A 30 -10.29 8.25 10.47
CA VAL A 30 -10.75 8.00 9.10
C VAL A 30 -9.63 7.29 8.35
N VAL A 31 -9.81 5.99 8.09
CA VAL A 31 -8.84 5.15 7.39
C VAL A 31 -9.21 5.01 5.92
N GLY A 32 -8.35 5.49 5.04
CA GLY A 32 -8.48 5.31 3.59
C GLY A 32 -7.56 4.23 3.04
N SER A 33 -7.62 4.03 1.74
CA SER A 33 -6.62 3.30 0.95
C SER A 33 -6.71 3.67 -0.52
N LYS A 34 -5.71 3.25 -1.29
CA LYS A 34 -5.82 3.19 -2.75
C LYS A 34 -6.84 2.11 -3.14
N ILE A 35 -7.31 2.18 -4.39
CA ILE A 35 -8.34 1.26 -4.93
C ILE A 35 -7.76 -0.06 -5.45
N ASP A 36 -6.44 -0.21 -5.50
CA ASP A 36 -5.79 -1.46 -5.90
C ASP A 36 -5.96 -2.58 -4.87
N THR A 37 -5.63 -3.80 -5.27
CA THR A 37 -5.77 -5.00 -4.45
C THR A 37 -5.01 -4.90 -3.14
N GLU A 38 -3.72 -4.53 -3.18
CA GLU A 38 -2.88 -4.46 -1.99
C GLU A 38 -3.24 -3.27 -1.09
N GLY A 39 -3.53 -2.11 -1.69
CA GLY A 39 -4.01 -0.95 -0.95
C GLY A 39 -5.28 -1.27 -0.15
N SER A 40 -6.23 -1.99 -0.77
CA SER A 40 -7.45 -2.44 -0.11
C SER A 40 -7.17 -3.45 1.01
N LEU A 41 -6.28 -4.41 0.79
CA LEU A 41 -5.87 -5.40 1.79
C LEU A 41 -5.24 -4.73 3.03
N LEU A 42 -4.23 -3.90 2.82
CA LEU A 42 -3.54 -3.18 3.89
C LEU A 42 -4.48 -2.23 4.64
N GLY A 43 -5.35 -1.53 3.92
CA GLY A 43 -6.37 -0.67 4.51
C GLY A 43 -7.31 -1.45 5.44
N LYS A 44 -7.80 -2.62 5.01
CA LYS A 44 -8.65 -3.49 5.85
C LYS A 44 -7.91 -4.05 7.06
N MET A 45 -6.62 -4.39 6.94
CA MET A 45 -5.81 -4.78 8.08
C MET A 45 -5.74 -3.64 9.12
N ILE A 46 -5.47 -2.43 8.69
CA ILE A 46 -5.41 -1.24 9.56
C ILE A 46 -6.75 -1.03 10.28
N VAL A 47 -7.86 -1.00 9.56
CA VAL A 47 -9.21 -0.82 10.12
C VAL A 47 -9.47 -1.84 11.23
N LYS A 48 -9.22 -3.14 10.96
CA LYS A 48 -9.48 -4.22 11.92
C LYS A 48 -8.60 -4.13 13.15
N LEU A 49 -7.33 -3.82 12.99
CA LEU A 49 -6.38 -3.69 14.09
C LEU A 49 -6.72 -2.54 15.03
N LEU A 50 -7.05 -1.38 14.46
CA LEU A 50 -7.44 -0.22 15.27
C LEU A 50 -8.75 -0.47 16.01
N ALA A 51 -9.76 -1.04 15.33
CA ALA A 51 -11.03 -1.39 15.95
C ALA A 51 -10.86 -2.41 17.08
N ALA A 52 -10.01 -3.44 16.90
CA ALA A 52 -9.70 -4.45 17.93
C ALA A 52 -9.00 -3.85 19.17
N LYS A 53 -8.38 -2.68 19.03
CA LYS A 53 -7.78 -1.92 20.14
C LYS A 53 -8.72 -0.87 20.74
N GLY A 54 -9.99 -0.87 20.34
CA GLY A 54 -11.00 0.07 20.84
C GLY A 54 -10.82 1.49 20.31
N ILE A 55 -10.01 1.68 19.24
CA ILE A 55 -9.90 2.97 18.55
C ILE A 55 -11.07 3.07 17.58
N PRO A 56 -11.95 4.09 17.69
CA PRO A 56 -13.08 4.25 16.78
C PRO A 56 -12.56 4.58 15.37
N VAL A 57 -13.10 3.88 14.37
CA VAL A 57 -12.64 3.97 12.97
C VAL A 57 -13.81 4.25 12.03
N VAL A 58 -13.57 5.11 11.03
CA VAL A 58 -14.41 5.23 9.84
C VAL A 58 -13.65 4.59 8.67
N ASP A 59 -14.23 3.55 8.11
CA ASP A 59 -13.67 2.79 6.98
C ASP A 59 -13.98 3.47 5.65
N LYS A 60 -12.94 3.99 4.99
CA LYS A 60 -12.97 4.54 3.63
C LYS A 60 -11.94 3.85 2.72
N VAL A 61 -11.73 2.56 2.94
CA VAL A 61 -10.86 1.73 2.09
C VAL A 61 -11.38 1.71 0.65
N GLY A 62 -10.47 1.84 -0.32
CA GLY A 62 -10.82 1.99 -1.74
C GLY A 62 -11.23 3.42 -2.11
N PHE A 63 -10.63 4.42 -1.47
CA PHE A 63 -10.98 5.83 -1.62
C PHE A 63 -10.66 6.39 -3.01
N GLY A 64 -9.52 6.01 -3.61
CA GLY A 64 -9.13 6.54 -4.91
C GLY A 64 -7.72 6.12 -5.36
N THR A 65 -7.25 6.75 -6.44
CA THR A 65 -5.87 6.61 -6.94
C THR A 65 -4.87 7.31 -6.03
N THR A 66 -3.58 7.13 -6.28
CA THR A 66 -2.48 7.73 -5.48
C THR A 66 -2.68 9.22 -5.24
N ASP A 67 -2.95 9.99 -6.31
CA ASP A 67 -3.11 11.45 -6.22
C ASP A 67 -4.36 11.85 -5.40
N VAL A 68 -5.47 11.12 -5.55
CA VAL A 68 -6.73 11.36 -4.83
C VAL A 68 -6.55 11.12 -3.33
N VAL A 69 -5.98 9.98 -2.95
CA VAL A 69 -5.77 9.62 -1.54
C VAL A 69 -4.75 10.56 -0.90
N ARG A 70 -3.70 10.93 -1.64
CA ARG A 70 -2.69 11.89 -1.19
C ARG A 70 -3.29 13.25 -0.86
N LYS A 71 -4.11 13.79 -1.75
CA LYS A 71 -4.82 15.07 -1.54
C LYS A 71 -5.76 15.00 -0.34
N ALA A 72 -6.48 13.90 -0.19
CA ALA A 72 -7.43 13.71 0.91
C ALA A 72 -6.75 13.70 2.30
N ILE A 73 -5.60 13.03 2.46
CA ILE A 73 -4.91 13.05 3.77
C ILE A 73 -4.29 14.41 4.06
N VAL A 74 -3.73 15.09 3.06
CA VAL A 74 -3.18 16.44 3.23
C VAL A 74 -4.29 17.45 3.59
N ALA A 75 -5.47 17.30 3.00
CA ALA A 75 -6.64 18.11 3.31
C ALA A 75 -7.32 17.75 4.66
N GLY A 76 -6.94 16.63 5.30
CA GLY A 76 -7.54 16.16 6.55
C GLY A 76 -8.88 15.45 6.38
N GLU A 77 -9.22 15.00 5.18
CA GLU A 77 -10.39 14.15 4.89
C GLU A 77 -10.14 12.70 5.29
N LEU A 78 -8.87 12.28 5.28
CA LEU A 78 -8.35 11.02 5.80
C LEU A 78 -7.38 11.32 6.94
N ASP A 79 -7.34 10.44 7.94
CA ASP A 79 -6.41 10.50 9.05
C ASP A 79 -5.22 9.54 8.88
N LEU A 80 -5.43 8.43 8.17
CA LEU A 80 -4.45 7.37 7.98
C LEU A 80 -4.75 6.57 6.70
N TYR A 81 -3.69 6.16 5.97
CA TYR A 81 -3.81 5.17 4.88
C TYR A 81 -2.47 4.46 4.63
N PRO A 82 -2.47 3.26 3.98
CA PRO A 82 -1.25 2.62 3.53
C PRO A 82 -0.71 3.31 2.26
N GLU A 83 0.57 3.66 2.28
CA GLU A 83 1.31 4.29 1.19
C GLU A 83 2.63 3.55 0.95
N TYR A 84 3.42 3.96 -0.02
CA TYR A 84 4.68 3.32 -0.42
C TYR A 84 5.82 4.33 -0.46
N THR A 85 6.97 3.97 0.11
CA THR A 85 8.12 4.88 0.28
C THR A 85 8.58 5.55 -1.01
N GLY A 86 8.58 4.82 -2.12
CA GLY A 86 8.99 5.32 -3.44
C GLY A 86 8.12 6.44 -4.01
N ASN A 87 6.86 6.56 -3.56
CA ASN A 87 6.02 7.69 -3.95
C ASN A 87 6.52 9.04 -3.43
N GLY A 88 7.51 9.04 -2.53
CA GLY A 88 8.22 10.27 -2.16
C GLY A 88 8.81 10.99 -3.37
N GLY A 89 9.30 10.26 -4.37
CA GLY A 89 9.81 10.84 -5.62
C GLY A 89 8.74 11.53 -6.46
N PHE A 90 7.49 11.09 -6.34
CA PHE A 90 6.34 11.71 -6.98
C PHE A 90 5.74 12.87 -6.16
N PHE A 91 5.84 12.82 -4.83
CA PHE A 91 5.27 13.85 -3.95
C PHE A 91 6.18 15.06 -3.75
N PHE A 92 7.49 14.90 -3.94
CA PHE A 92 8.50 15.91 -3.62
C PHE A 92 9.46 16.15 -4.78
N ASP A 93 9.09 17.11 -5.62
CA ASP A 93 9.93 17.55 -6.74
C ASP A 93 11.29 18.08 -6.27
N GLY A 94 12.31 17.91 -7.14
CA GLY A 94 13.66 18.43 -6.90
C GLY A 94 14.54 17.55 -6.00
N THR A 95 14.05 16.40 -5.55
CA THR A 95 14.85 15.41 -4.82
C THR A 95 15.69 14.59 -5.82
N ASP A 96 16.93 14.25 -5.47
CA ASP A 96 17.77 13.35 -6.30
C ASP A 96 17.04 12.01 -6.50
N PRO A 97 16.75 11.61 -7.76
CA PRO A 97 16.03 10.36 -8.05
C PRO A 97 16.72 9.10 -7.49
N ASN A 98 18.05 9.13 -7.30
CA ASN A 98 18.77 7.99 -6.75
C ASN A 98 18.48 7.73 -5.26
N VAL A 99 17.99 8.71 -4.54
CA VAL A 99 17.53 8.54 -3.15
C VAL A 99 16.44 7.47 -3.07
N TRP A 100 15.52 7.47 -4.02
CA TRP A 100 14.36 6.58 -4.05
C TRP A 100 14.69 5.14 -4.48
N LYS A 101 15.92 4.90 -4.95
CA LYS A 101 16.45 3.58 -5.31
C LYS A 101 17.20 2.90 -4.17
N ASP A 102 17.30 3.54 -3.03
CA ASP A 102 17.91 3.03 -1.81
C ASP A 102 16.81 2.98 -0.73
N GLU A 103 16.53 1.80 -0.22
CA GLU A 103 15.47 1.52 0.74
C GLU A 103 15.51 2.47 1.95
N LYS A 104 16.66 2.50 2.62
CA LYS A 104 16.83 3.32 3.83
C LYS A 104 16.81 4.82 3.53
N LYS A 105 17.52 5.26 2.51
CA LYS A 105 17.55 6.69 2.16
C LYS A 105 16.20 7.19 1.69
N GLY A 106 15.49 6.39 0.87
CA GLY A 106 14.13 6.71 0.41
C GLY A 106 13.17 6.89 1.57
N TYR A 107 13.15 5.92 2.50
CA TYR A 107 12.31 6.00 3.69
C TYR A 107 12.66 7.20 4.58
N ASP A 108 13.92 7.39 4.95
CA ASP A 108 14.36 8.50 5.81
C ASP A 108 14.04 9.86 5.18
N THR A 109 14.19 9.96 3.86
CA THR A 109 13.91 11.19 3.09
C THR A 109 12.42 11.50 3.06
N VAL A 110 11.58 10.55 2.67
CA VAL A 110 10.12 10.80 2.61
C VAL A 110 9.55 11.10 3.99
N LYS A 111 9.98 10.38 5.00
CA LYS A 111 9.57 10.58 6.41
C LYS A 111 9.88 12.01 6.87
N LYS A 112 11.07 12.51 6.57
CA LYS A 112 11.47 13.87 6.94
C LYS A 112 10.68 14.92 6.16
N LEU A 113 10.66 14.81 4.84
CA LEU A 113 10.01 15.81 3.96
C LEU A 113 8.52 15.92 4.24
N ASP A 114 7.85 14.80 4.48
CA ASP A 114 6.41 14.79 4.70
C ASP A 114 6.01 15.26 6.10
N MET A 115 6.84 14.98 7.09
CA MET A 115 6.67 15.56 8.41
C MET A 115 6.80 17.08 8.37
N ASP A 116 7.86 17.57 7.71
CA ASP A 116 8.17 19.00 7.68
C ASP A 116 7.12 19.79 6.87
N LYS A 117 6.65 19.23 5.75
CA LYS A 117 5.75 19.93 4.82
C LYS A 117 4.27 19.77 5.15
N ASN A 118 3.86 18.58 5.57
CA ASN A 118 2.45 18.20 5.68
C ASN A 118 2.03 17.71 7.07
N GLY A 119 2.98 17.55 8.01
CA GLY A 119 2.69 16.97 9.34
C GLY A 119 2.25 15.52 9.27
N LEU A 120 2.75 14.76 8.30
CA LEU A 120 2.46 13.34 8.10
C LEU A 120 3.61 12.48 8.64
N VAL A 121 3.27 11.49 9.45
CA VAL A 121 4.21 10.54 10.06
C VAL A 121 4.21 9.26 9.25
N TRP A 122 5.35 8.89 8.71
CA TRP A 122 5.58 7.60 8.06
C TRP A 122 5.99 6.58 9.12
N LEU A 123 5.18 5.53 9.30
CA LEU A 123 5.44 4.47 10.27
C LEU A 123 6.44 3.45 9.71
N THR A 124 6.66 2.35 10.44
CA THR A 124 7.59 1.29 10.03
C THR A 124 7.14 0.64 8.71
N PRO A 125 7.99 0.58 7.67
CA PRO A 125 7.65 -0.07 6.41
C PRO A 125 7.66 -1.59 6.52
N ALA A 126 6.95 -2.24 5.61
CA ALA A 126 7.00 -3.69 5.39
C ALA A 126 8.23 -4.06 4.54
N PRO A 127 8.91 -5.20 4.81
CA PRO A 127 10.08 -5.63 4.06
C PRO A 127 9.70 -6.26 2.71
N ALA A 128 9.07 -5.47 1.85
CA ALA A 128 8.62 -5.88 0.52
C ALA A 128 8.71 -4.71 -0.45
N ASN A 129 8.90 -4.98 -1.72
CA ASN A 129 8.99 -3.95 -2.75
C ASN A 129 7.84 -4.11 -3.76
N ASN A 130 6.84 -3.25 -3.66
CA ASN A 130 5.71 -3.12 -4.60
C ASN A 130 6.09 -2.24 -5.79
N THR A 131 7.25 -2.49 -6.41
CA THR A 131 7.71 -1.67 -7.54
C THR A 131 6.87 -1.91 -8.78
N TRP A 132 6.70 -0.88 -9.62
CA TRP A 132 6.13 -1.09 -10.94
C TRP A 132 6.99 -1.99 -11.80
N ALA A 133 6.34 -2.91 -12.50
CA ALA A 133 6.95 -3.84 -13.41
C ALA A 133 6.13 -3.95 -14.70
N ILE A 134 6.73 -4.49 -15.73
CA ILE A 134 6.04 -4.92 -16.95
C ILE A 134 6.17 -6.43 -17.05
N ALA A 135 5.02 -7.10 -17.12
CA ALA A 135 4.93 -8.53 -17.37
C ALA A 135 4.53 -8.81 -18.82
N VAL A 136 4.90 -9.98 -19.31
CA VAL A 136 4.58 -10.45 -20.66
C VAL A 136 4.03 -11.87 -20.60
N ARG A 137 3.15 -12.24 -21.50
CA ARG A 137 2.68 -13.64 -21.65
C ARG A 137 3.85 -14.59 -21.87
N LYS A 138 3.84 -15.71 -21.15
CA LYS A 138 4.91 -16.72 -21.18
C LYS A 138 5.17 -17.29 -22.58
N ASP A 139 4.12 -17.50 -23.38
CA ASP A 139 4.25 -17.96 -24.77
C ASP A 139 4.96 -16.94 -25.65
N VAL A 140 4.64 -15.64 -25.48
CA VAL A 140 5.32 -14.53 -26.20
C VAL A 140 6.76 -14.40 -25.72
N ALA A 141 6.99 -14.42 -24.38
CA ALA A 141 8.32 -14.35 -23.80
C ALA A 141 9.24 -15.46 -24.35
N GLY A 142 8.74 -16.70 -24.40
CA GLY A 142 9.51 -17.83 -24.91
C GLY A 142 9.80 -17.73 -26.41
N LYS A 143 8.79 -17.40 -27.24
CA LYS A 143 8.92 -17.26 -28.67
C LYS A 143 9.88 -16.15 -29.09
N GLU A 144 9.74 -14.98 -28.47
CA GLU A 144 10.49 -13.77 -28.84
C GLU A 144 11.76 -13.58 -27.95
N LYS A 145 12.04 -14.54 -27.05
CA LYS A 145 13.19 -14.56 -26.11
C LYS A 145 13.27 -13.29 -25.26
N LEU A 146 12.15 -12.90 -24.66
CA LEU A 146 12.04 -11.72 -23.83
C LEU A 146 12.30 -12.07 -22.35
N VAL A 147 13.36 -11.53 -21.76
CA VAL A 147 13.76 -11.75 -20.37
C VAL A 147 13.83 -10.43 -19.59
N SER A 148 14.09 -9.33 -20.31
CA SER A 148 14.34 -8.02 -19.74
C SER A 148 13.58 -6.92 -20.48
N LEU A 149 13.50 -5.74 -19.87
CA LEU A 149 12.97 -4.54 -20.53
C LEU A 149 13.82 -4.09 -21.73
N SER A 150 15.13 -4.41 -21.74
CA SER A 150 15.99 -4.22 -22.93
C SER A 150 15.53 -5.10 -24.09
N ASP A 151 15.09 -6.35 -23.81
CA ASP A 151 14.58 -7.25 -24.85
C ASP A 151 13.23 -6.76 -25.37
N MET A 152 12.36 -6.27 -24.47
CA MET A 152 11.08 -5.66 -24.84
C MET A 152 11.29 -4.42 -25.73
N ALA A 153 12.25 -3.55 -25.38
CA ALA A 153 12.56 -2.37 -26.16
C ALA A 153 13.03 -2.75 -27.59
N ARG A 154 13.93 -3.72 -27.70
CA ARG A 154 14.37 -4.27 -28.99
C ARG A 154 13.18 -4.82 -29.78
N PHE A 155 12.31 -5.62 -29.16
CA PHE A 155 11.11 -6.19 -29.78
C PHE A 155 10.15 -5.09 -30.26
N ALA A 156 9.88 -4.07 -29.46
CA ALA A 156 9.02 -2.96 -29.82
C ALA A 156 9.57 -2.17 -31.02
N ASN A 157 10.88 -1.85 -31.00
CA ASN A 157 11.56 -1.06 -32.02
C ASN A 157 11.73 -1.81 -33.35
N SER A 158 11.74 -3.15 -33.32
CA SER A 158 11.76 -3.97 -34.54
C SER A 158 10.39 -4.21 -35.15
N GLY A 159 9.35 -3.56 -34.66
CA GLY A 159 7.97 -3.71 -35.15
C GLY A 159 7.23 -4.93 -34.62
N GLY A 160 7.69 -5.49 -33.49
CA GLY A 160 7.02 -6.59 -32.79
C GLY A 160 5.60 -6.24 -32.41
N LYS A 161 4.71 -7.23 -32.46
CA LYS A 161 3.30 -7.07 -32.07
C LYS A 161 3.19 -6.97 -30.56
N LEU A 162 3.38 -5.76 -30.03
CA LEU A 162 3.31 -5.43 -28.61
C LEU A 162 2.06 -4.59 -28.36
N LYS A 163 1.23 -5.03 -27.40
CA LYS A 163 0.15 -4.22 -26.81
C LYS A 163 0.13 -4.40 -25.30
N LEU A 164 0.25 -3.28 -24.57
CA LEU A 164 0.37 -3.21 -23.12
C LEU A 164 -0.95 -2.77 -22.50
N ALA A 165 -1.46 -3.53 -21.54
CA ALA A 165 -2.51 -3.06 -20.64
C ALA A 165 -1.86 -2.39 -19.43
N GLY A 166 -2.30 -1.17 -19.11
CA GLY A 166 -1.83 -0.40 -17.95
C GLY A 166 -2.94 0.46 -17.38
N SER A 167 -2.79 0.88 -16.13
CA SER A 167 -3.65 1.92 -15.58
C SER A 167 -3.35 3.27 -16.23
N GLU A 168 -4.32 4.18 -16.19
CA GLU A 168 -4.11 5.54 -16.65
C GLU A 168 -2.93 6.20 -15.90
N GLU A 169 -2.83 5.98 -14.58
CA GLU A 169 -1.72 6.46 -13.75
C GLU A 169 -0.38 5.92 -14.25
N PHE A 170 -0.25 4.62 -14.52
CA PHE A 170 0.98 4.02 -15.02
C PHE A 170 1.37 4.56 -16.41
N ILE A 171 0.39 4.74 -17.29
CA ILE A 171 0.62 5.20 -18.66
C ILE A 171 1.07 6.65 -18.71
N THR A 172 0.54 7.51 -17.82
CA THR A 172 0.70 8.97 -17.92
C THR A 172 1.70 9.57 -16.93
N ARG A 173 1.91 8.91 -15.79
CA ARG A 173 2.78 9.42 -14.73
C ARG A 173 4.26 9.39 -15.17
N PRO A 174 5.00 10.52 -15.04
CA PRO A 174 6.34 10.67 -15.61
C PRO A 174 7.37 9.66 -15.12
N ASP A 175 7.24 9.17 -13.88
CA ASP A 175 8.12 8.21 -13.23
C ASP A 175 7.73 6.73 -13.45
N ALA A 176 6.67 6.46 -14.21
CA ALA A 176 6.18 5.11 -14.53
C ALA A 176 6.53 4.69 -15.98
N LEU A 177 5.55 4.38 -16.84
CA LEU A 177 5.81 3.98 -18.23
C LEU A 177 6.67 4.99 -19.02
N PRO A 178 6.47 6.32 -18.91
CA PRO A 178 7.36 7.28 -19.55
C PRO A 178 8.83 7.16 -19.13
N ALA A 179 9.10 6.87 -17.84
CA ALA A 179 10.47 6.62 -17.38
C ALA A 179 11.09 5.37 -17.99
N PHE A 180 10.33 4.27 -18.07
CA PHE A 180 10.78 3.05 -18.76
C PHE A 180 11.05 3.31 -20.25
N GLN A 181 10.13 4.01 -20.94
CA GLN A 181 10.31 4.34 -22.36
C GLN A 181 11.56 5.17 -22.59
N LYS A 182 11.80 6.19 -21.76
CA LYS A 182 13.00 7.04 -21.85
C LYS A 182 14.28 6.26 -21.58
N ALA A 183 14.31 5.46 -20.51
CA ALA A 183 15.53 4.75 -20.10
C ALA A 183 15.93 3.63 -21.07
N TYR A 184 14.95 2.89 -21.58
CA TYR A 184 15.17 1.76 -22.48
C TYR A 184 15.09 2.12 -23.98
N GLY A 185 14.79 3.37 -24.33
CA GLY A 185 14.78 3.86 -25.72
C GLY A 185 13.69 3.24 -26.58
N PHE A 186 12.48 3.12 -26.09
CA PHE A 186 11.30 2.71 -26.88
C PHE A 186 10.12 3.66 -26.65
N THR A 187 9.16 3.61 -27.57
CA THR A 187 7.91 4.39 -27.44
C THR A 187 6.73 3.57 -27.90
N LEU A 188 5.68 3.50 -27.09
CA LEU A 188 4.42 2.85 -27.45
C LEU A 188 3.44 3.88 -28.01
N LYS A 189 2.81 3.55 -29.12
CA LYS A 189 1.73 4.34 -29.75
C LYS A 189 0.41 4.09 -29.00
N ASN A 190 -0.55 4.99 -29.13
CA ASN A 190 -1.87 4.85 -28.48
C ASN A 190 -2.58 3.54 -28.81
N ASN A 191 -2.45 3.01 -30.03
CA ASN A 191 -3.04 1.73 -30.42
C ASN A 191 -2.31 0.50 -29.85
N GLN A 192 -1.14 0.70 -29.23
CA GLN A 192 -0.37 -0.31 -28.50
C GLN A 192 -0.64 -0.27 -27.00
N LEU A 193 -1.54 0.59 -26.54
CA LEU A 193 -1.93 0.74 -25.15
C LEU A 193 -3.40 0.37 -24.98
N LEU A 194 -3.71 -0.37 -23.92
CA LEU A 194 -5.05 -0.53 -23.37
C LEU A 194 -5.04 0.14 -21.99
N SER A 195 -5.64 1.34 -21.91
CA SER A 195 -5.78 2.07 -20.65
C SER A 195 -6.98 1.54 -19.87
N LEU A 196 -6.75 1.17 -18.61
CA LEU A 196 -7.77 0.72 -17.68
C LEU A 196 -7.86 1.72 -16.51
N SER A 197 -9.07 2.01 -16.06
CA SER A 197 -9.26 2.91 -14.92
C SER A 197 -8.80 2.26 -13.62
N GLY A 198 -8.28 3.08 -12.71
CA GLY A 198 -7.75 2.63 -11.41
C GLY A 198 -6.35 2.01 -11.50
N GLY A 199 -5.74 1.75 -10.36
CA GLY A 199 -4.39 1.18 -10.26
C GLY A 199 -4.36 -0.36 -10.15
N ASN A 200 -5.42 -1.06 -10.54
CA ASN A 200 -5.58 -2.48 -10.26
C ASN A 200 -4.87 -3.37 -11.31
N THR A 201 -3.71 -3.93 -10.95
CA THR A 201 -2.93 -4.84 -11.79
C THR A 201 -3.65 -6.15 -12.09
N ALA A 202 -4.55 -6.61 -11.24
CA ALA A 202 -5.35 -7.81 -11.53
C ALA A 202 -6.13 -7.68 -12.84
N LEU A 203 -6.58 -6.47 -13.22
CA LEU A 203 -7.26 -6.22 -14.48
C LEU A 203 -6.29 -6.20 -15.66
N THR A 204 -5.13 -5.56 -15.52
CA THR A 204 -4.12 -5.49 -16.59
C THR A 204 -3.52 -6.86 -16.88
N GLU A 205 -3.23 -7.63 -15.85
CA GLU A 205 -2.72 -8.99 -15.91
C GLU A 205 -3.74 -9.95 -16.54
N ALA A 206 -5.01 -9.86 -16.12
CA ALA A 206 -6.08 -10.66 -16.72
C ALA A 206 -6.29 -10.31 -18.22
N ALA A 207 -6.17 -9.03 -18.60
CA ALA A 207 -6.26 -8.61 -19.98
C ALA A 207 -5.12 -9.21 -20.83
N ALA A 208 -3.89 -9.21 -20.32
CA ALA A 208 -2.75 -9.83 -20.99
C ALA A 208 -2.90 -11.36 -21.07
N ALA A 209 -3.25 -12.02 -19.97
CA ALA A 209 -3.41 -13.48 -19.92
C ALA A 209 -4.47 -13.98 -20.92
N ARG A 210 -5.58 -13.25 -21.06
CA ARG A 210 -6.68 -13.59 -21.99
C ARG A 210 -6.43 -13.11 -23.42
N GLY A 211 -5.42 -12.25 -23.65
CA GLY A 211 -5.20 -11.65 -24.97
C GLY A 211 -6.28 -10.65 -25.37
N THR A 212 -6.96 -10.01 -24.43
CA THR A 212 -8.05 -9.06 -24.67
C THR A 212 -7.57 -7.96 -25.64
N ASP A 213 -8.27 -7.74 -26.73
CA ASP A 213 -7.92 -6.76 -27.78
C ASP A 213 -6.47 -6.88 -28.29
N GLY A 214 -5.87 -8.07 -28.23
CA GLY A 214 -4.50 -8.33 -28.63
C GLY A 214 -3.45 -7.93 -27.60
N VAL A 215 -3.85 -7.62 -26.37
CA VAL A 215 -2.92 -7.35 -25.25
C VAL A 215 -2.10 -8.60 -24.96
N ASN A 216 -0.78 -8.43 -24.83
CA ASN A 216 0.17 -9.47 -24.50
C ASN A 216 1.22 -9.04 -23.48
N PHE A 217 1.21 -7.77 -23.08
CA PHE A 217 1.98 -7.21 -21.97
C PHE A 217 1.05 -6.57 -20.96
N ALA A 218 1.45 -6.55 -19.69
CA ALA A 218 0.69 -5.96 -18.60
C ALA A 218 1.58 -5.11 -17.69
N MET A 219 1.03 -4.01 -17.21
CA MET A 219 1.49 -3.39 -15.98
C MET A 219 1.29 -4.38 -14.84
N ALA A 220 2.29 -4.53 -14.00
CA ALA A 220 2.30 -5.39 -12.82
C ALA A 220 3.01 -4.70 -11.66
N TYR A 221 2.85 -5.25 -10.46
CA TYR A 221 3.65 -4.87 -9.28
C TYR A 221 4.53 -6.02 -8.80
N GLY A 222 5.61 -5.69 -8.10
CA GLY A 222 6.52 -6.69 -7.54
C GLY A 222 5.84 -7.63 -6.53
N THR A 223 4.80 -7.17 -5.87
CA THR A 223 4.02 -7.94 -4.88
C THR A 223 2.82 -8.69 -5.48
N ASP A 224 2.61 -8.66 -6.80
CA ASP A 224 1.53 -9.40 -7.44
C ASP A 224 1.80 -10.90 -7.44
N GLY A 225 0.92 -11.66 -6.81
CA GLY A 225 1.01 -13.12 -6.72
C GLY A 225 0.30 -13.88 -7.85
N SER A 226 -0.46 -13.19 -8.68
CA SER A 226 -1.25 -13.76 -9.78
C SER A 226 -0.44 -14.10 -11.02
N LEU A 227 0.70 -13.48 -11.22
CA LEU A 227 1.51 -13.56 -12.44
C LEU A 227 1.83 -14.99 -12.88
N PHE A 228 2.32 -15.82 -11.96
CA PHE A 228 2.63 -17.22 -12.27
C PHE A 228 1.39 -18.01 -12.69
N THR A 229 0.29 -17.88 -11.94
CA THR A 229 -0.98 -18.57 -12.19
C THR A 229 -1.60 -18.14 -13.53
N LEU A 230 -1.42 -16.87 -13.91
CA LEU A 230 -1.92 -16.32 -15.18
C LEU A 230 -0.97 -16.57 -16.36
N GLY A 231 0.14 -17.28 -16.16
CA GLY A 231 1.11 -17.55 -17.21
C GLY A 231 1.82 -16.28 -17.71
N LEU A 232 2.09 -15.35 -16.81
CA LEU A 232 2.83 -14.13 -17.07
C LEU A 232 4.25 -14.20 -16.51
N VAL A 233 5.19 -13.51 -17.13
CA VAL A 233 6.59 -13.41 -16.73
C VAL A 233 6.96 -11.95 -16.58
N VAL A 234 7.49 -11.56 -15.43
CA VAL A 234 8.00 -10.21 -15.20
C VAL A 234 9.30 -10.01 -15.94
N LEU A 235 9.41 -8.94 -16.71
CA LEU A 235 10.64 -8.53 -17.40
C LEU A 235 11.58 -7.81 -16.43
N LYS A 236 12.84 -8.20 -16.43
CA LYS A 236 13.84 -7.60 -15.53
C LYS A 236 14.11 -6.14 -15.90
N ASP A 237 13.99 -5.24 -14.93
CA ASP A 237 14.48 -3.87 -15.02
C ASP A 237 15.99 -3.83 -14.77
N THR A 238 16.79 -4.02 -15.82
CA THR A 238 18.25 -4.08 -15.72
C THR A 238 18.92 -2.72 -15.52
N LEU A 239 18.19 -1.63 -15.73
CA LEU A 239 18.68 -0.27 -15.53
C LEU A 239 18.26 0.32 -14.17
N GLY A 240 17.42 -0.40 -13.40
CA GLY A 240 16.93 0.05 -12.11
C GLY A 240 16.20 1.38 -12.23
N VAL A 241 15.22 1.46 -13.15
CA VAL A 241 14.49 2.70 -13.45
C VAL A 241 13.59 3.08 -12.28
N GLN A 242 12.93 2.07 -11.70
CA GLN A 242 11.91 2.30 -10.69
C GLN A 242 12.48 2.51 -9.29
N PRO A 243 11.83 3.37 -8.48
CA PRO A 243 12.06 3.45 -7.05
C PRO A 243 11.76 2.14 -6.31
N ILE A 244 12.21 2.06 -5.06
CA ILE A 244 11.81 1.02 -4.11
C ILE A 244 10.52 1.48 -3.42
N TYR A 245 9.47 0.67 -3.49
CA TYR A 245 8.13 0.96 -2.96
C TYR A 245 7.81 0.02 -1.79
N GLU A 246 8.30 0.35 -0.59
CA GLU A 246 7.95 -0.41 0.61
C GLU A 246 6.60 0.05 1.15
N PRO A 247 5.64 -0.88 1.36
CA PRO A 247 4.36 -0.55 1.96
C PRO A 247 4.53 -0.06 3.39
N THR A 248 3.91 1.06 3.73
CA THR A 248 3.92 1.62 5.08
C THR A 248 2.62 2.34 5.39
N ALA A 249 2.24 2.43 6.66
CA ALA A 249 1.12 3.29 7.05
C ALA A 249 1.62 4.73 7.25
N ILE A 250 0.92 5.70 6.67
CA ILE A 250 1.12 7.11 6.97
C ILE A 250 -0.05 7.64 7.78
N VAL A 251 0.23 8.45 8.78
CA VAL A 251 -0.76 8.97 9.72
C VAL A 251 -0.52 10.45 9.97
N ARG A 252 -1.60 11.22 10.10
CA ARG A 252 -1.52 12.63 10.50
C ARG A 252 -0.95 12.74 11.92
N LYS A 253 -0.05 13.70 12.12
CA LYS A 253 0.63 13.95 13.43
C LYS A 253 -0.37 14.16 14.56
N ASP A 254 -1.45 14.92 14.31
CA ASP A 254 -2.49 15.19 15.29
C ASP A 254 -3.30 13.93 15.66
N THR A 255 -3.54 13.05 14.69
CA THR A 255 -4.19 11.75 14.92
C THR A 255 -3.31 10.81 15.72
N LEU A 256 -2.00 10.75 15.42
CA LEU A 256 -1.05 9.95 16.19
C LEU A 256 -0.89 10.49 17.62
N ALA A 257 -0.93 11.81 17.82
CA ALA A 257 -0.91 12.41 19.16
C ALA A 257 -2.17 12.05 19.98
N ARG A 258 -3.33 11.98 19.32
CA ARG A 258 -4.61 11.56 19.93
C ARG A 258 -4.65 10.07 20.25
N TYR A 259 -4.05 9.24 19.38
CA TYR A 259 -4.00 7.78 19.51
C TYR A 259 -2.56 7.26 19.37
N PRO A 260 -1.70 7.46 20.39
CA PRO A 260 -0.27 7.10 20.33
C PRO A 260 -0.04 5.59 20.19
N ALA A 261 -1.05 4.76 20.49
CA ALA A 261 -0.98 3.31 20.32
C ALA A 261 -0.93 2.85 18.86
N ILE A 262 -1.28 3.69 17.87
CA ILE A 262 -1.36 3.32 16.44
C ILE A 262 -0.04 2.71 15.96
N ASP A 263 1.11 3.32 16.23
CA ASP A 263 2.41 2.79 15.78
C ASP A 263 2.69 1.40 16.37
N ALA A 264 2.53 1.25 17.69
CA ALA A 264 2.76 -0.03 18.37
C ALA A 264 1.83 -1.15 17.88
N VAL A 265 0.61 -0.82 17.47
CA VAL A 265 -0.37 -1.76 16.92
C VAL A 265 -0.02 -2.18 15.48
N LEU A 266 0.38 -1.25 14.63
CA LEU A 266 0.62 -1.51 13.21
C LEU A 266 2.01 -2.08 12.92
N LYS A 267 3.04 -1.67 13.67
CA LYS A 267 4.43 -2.06 13.45
C LYS A 267 4.65 -3.58 13.33
N PRO A 268 4.19 -4.45 14.26
CA PRO A 268 4.44 -5.89 14.15
C PRO A 268 3.76 -6.51 12.93
N VAL A 269 2.62 -5.97 12.50
CA VAL A 269 1.91 -6.45 11.31
C VAL A 269 2.68 -6.09 10.06
N PHE A 270 3.07 -4.81 9.86
CA PHE A 270 3.84 -4.40 8.69
C PHE A 270 5.17 -5.15 8.60
N LEU A 271 5.89 -5.35 9.69
CA LEU A 271 7.12 -6.15 9.71
C LEU A 271 6.91 -7.62 9.32
N SER A 272 5.70 -8.17 9.42
CA SER A 272 5.38 -9.54 9.02
C SER A 272 5.00 -9.70 7.54
N LEU A 273 4.86 -8.58 6.81
CA LEU A 273 4.43 -8.54 5.41
C LEU A 273 5.64 -8.51 4.48
N ASP A 274 6.38 -9.62 4.41
CA ASP A 274 7.44 -9.77 3.41
C ASP A 274 6.87 -9.98 1.99
N LEU A 275 7.74 -9.94 0.99
CA LEU A 275 7.38 -10.10 -0.42
C LEU A 275 6.51 -11.34 -0.68
N THR A 276 6.93 -12.50 -0.18
CA THR A 276 6.24 -13.77 -0.40
C THR A 276 4.86 -13.77 0.27
N THR A 277 4.78 -13.21 1.47
CA THR A 277 3.52 -13.05 2.20
C THR A 277 2.55 -12.17 1.42
N LEU A 278 2.98 -10.98 0.96
CA LEU A 278 2.12 -10.10 0.17
C LEU A 278 1.69 -10.73 -1.14
N GLN A 279 2.60 -11.37 -1.88
CA GLN A 279 2.25 -12.10 -3.10
C GLN A 279 1.17 -13.16 -2.85
N SER A 280 1.29 -13.93 -1.76
CA SER A 280 0.30 -14.95 -1.39
C SER A 280 -1.06 -14.34 -1.04
N LEU A 281 -1.09 -13.26 -0.27
CA LEU A 281 -2.32 -12.60 0.12
C LEU A 281 -3.01 -11.89 -1.07
N ASN A 282 -2.23 -11.22 -1.91
CA ASN A 282 -2.73 -10.58 -3.12
C ASN A 282 -3.30 -11.60 -4.12
N ALA A 283 -2.66 -12.79 -4.25
CA ALA A 283 -3.17 -13.88 -5.09
C ALA A 283 -4.54 -14.39 -4.62
N ARG A 284 -4.78 -14.47 -3.31
CA ARG A 284 -6.08 -14.86 -2.75
C ARG A 284 -7.20 -13.92 -3.21
N ILE A 285 -6.91 -12.64 -3.30
CA ILE A 285 -7.88 -11.65 -3.74
C ILE A 285 -8.01 -11.67 -5.27
N ALA A 286 -6.88 -11.54 -5.99
CA ALA A 286 -6.87 -11.36 -7.43
C ALA A 286 -7.23 -12.62 -8.23
N VAL A 287 -6.86 -13.82 -7.74
CA VAL A 287 -7.05 -15.10 -8.43
C VAL A 287 -8.23 -15.86 -7.85
N ASN A 288 -8.32 -15.99 -6.52
CA ASN A 288 -9.36 -16.77 -5.88
C ASN A 288 -10.67 -15.99 -5.67
N GLY A 289 -10.66 -14.66 -5.89
CA GLY A 289 -11.84 -13.82 -5.73
C GLY A 289 -12.26 -13.60 -4.28
N GLU A 290 -11.37 -13.85 -3.31
CA GLU A 290 -11.66 -13.56 -1.90
C GLU A 290 -11.71 -12.03 -1.68
N SER A 291 -12.56 -11.58 -0.76
CA SER A 291 -12.57 -10.16 -0.44
C SER A 291 -11.32 -9.75 0.37
N ALA A 292 -10.83 -8.52 0.16
CA ALA A 292 -9.73 -7.96 0.94
C ALA A 292 -10.01 -8.02 2.46
N ASP A 293 -11.27 -7.83 2.84
CA ASP A 293 -11.72 -7.93 4.24
C ASP A 293 -11.55 -9.33 4.83
N ALA A 294 -11.95 -10.37 4.08
CA ALA A 294 -11.80 -11.77 4.51
C ALA A 294 -10.34 -12.18 4.60
N VAL A 295 -9.53 -11.82 3.60
CA VAL A 295 -8.09 -12.13 3.57
C VAL A 295 -7.36 -11.44 4.70
N ALA A 296 -7.66 -10.16 4.97
CA ALA A 296 -7.11 -9.42 6.10
C ALA A 296 -7.46 -10.07 7.43
N SER A 297 -8.75 -10.43 7.65
CA SER A 297 -9.19 -11.10 8.88
C SER A 297 -8.47 -12.41 9.13
N ASP A 298 -8.42 -13.26 8.10
CA ASP A 298 -7.79 -14.59 8.19
C ASP A 298 -6.29 -14.48 8.50
N TYR A 299 -5.57 -13.60 7.78
CA TYR A 299 -4.15 -13.37 8.03
C TYR A 299 -3.87 -12.89 9.45
N LEU A 300 -4.60 -11.85 9.88
CA LEU A 300 -4.40 -11.26 11.20
C LEU A 300 -4.72 -12.25 12.34
N ALA A 301 -5.77 -13.07 12.18
CA ALA A 301 -6.13 -14.10 13.14
C ALA A 301 -5.07 -15.22 13.17
N LYS A 302 -4.64 -15.74 12.02
CA LYS A 302 -3.61 -16.80 11.92
C LYS A 302 -2.26 -16.38 12.51
N LYS A 303 -1.91 -15.10 12.40
CA LYS A 303 -0.67 -14.55 12.98
C LYS A 303 -0.83 -14.13 14.44
N GLY A 304 -2.03 -14.24 15.03
CA GLY A 304 -2.30 -13.87 16.42
C GLY A 304 -2.37 -12.36 16.67
N PHE A 305 -2.52 -11.55 15.64
CA PHE A 305 -2.69 -10.09 15.75
C PHE A 305 -4.12 -9.69 16.13
N LEU A 306 -5.09 -10.51 15.78
CA LEU A 306 -6.47 -10.46 16.27
C LEU A 306 -6.75 -11.70 17.14
N LYS A 307 -7.48 -11.48 18.24
CA LYS A 307 -7.98 -12.55 19.12
C LYS A 307 -9.38 -12.96 18.69
#